data_8f8955f80cb1db42b39d41c0c589694a
#
_entry.id   8f8955f80cb1db42b39d41c0c589694a
#
_cell.length_a   1.000
_cell.length_b   1.000
_cell.length_c   1.000
_cell.angle_alpha   90.00
_cell.angle_beta   90.00
_cell.angle_gamma   90.00
#
_symmetry.space_group_name_H-M   'P 1'
#
loop_
_entity.id
_entity.type
_entity.pdbx_description
1 polymer ?
#
loop_
_entity_poly.entity_id
_entity_poly.type
_entity_poly.pdbx_seq_one_letter_code
_entity_poly.pdbx_strand_id
1 'polypeptide(L)'
;MLPTVWSGGTFVLQPKFSASRFWGLSLKYALTWLSIIPFASKAILNQPVPDHSYRVWGLGAQAESLAKHFKVTVLGWWGMTETLTQGIISDCDQPGPNGSMGRVAPEYDIEIRHEEGRLARLGERGVLHIRGVRGVTLFKEYYRNIEANEQAFDDNGWFNTGDIVRIDEAGYLYFSDRDKDMLKVGAENVA
;
A
#
# COMPACT_ATOMS: atom_id res chain seq x y z
N MET A 1 5.79 -8.56 7.16
CA MET A 1 6.76 -9.38 7.93
C MET A 1 6.23 -9.70 9.33
N LEU A 2 6.03 -8.72 10.21
CA LEU A 2 5.54 -8.95 11.59
C LEU A 2 4.23 -9.77 11.68
N PRO A 3 3.16 -9.48 10.89
CA PRO A 3 1.94 -10.26 10.97
C PRO A 3 2.12 -11.75 10.65
N THR A 4 3.00 -12.09 9.70
CA THR A 4 3.31 -13.48 9.35
C THR A 4 3.97 -14.22 10.52
N VAL A 5 4.93 -13.57 11.18
CA VAL A 5 5.60 -14.14 12.36
C VAL A 5 4.64 -14.25 13.54
N TRP A 6 3.84 -13.22 13.78
CA TRP A 6 2.84 -13.19 14.84
C TRP A 6 1.81 -14.32 14.71
N SER A 7 1.37 -14.62 13.48
CA SER A 7 0.43 -15.72 13.22
C SER A 7 1.07 -17.11 13.18
N GLY A 8 2.36 -17.23 13.51
CA GLY A 8 3.11 -18.50 13.44
C GLY A 8 3.43 -18.97 12.03
N GLY A 9 3.28 -18.08 11.05
CA GLY A 9 3.59 -18.36 9.65
C GLY A 9 5.09 -18.32 9.35
N THR A 10 5.48 -18.91 8.20
CA THR A 10 6.85 -18.84 7.70
C THR A 10 7.02 -17.69 6.72
N PHE A 11 8.04 -16.88 6.95
CA PHE A 11 8.40 -15.78 6.07
C PHE A 11 9.65 -16.14 5.25
N VAL A 12 9.52 -16.13 3.91
CA VAL A 12 10.62 -16.41 2.97
C VAL A 12 11.20 -15.09 2.48
N LEU A 13 12.32 -14.68 3.07
CA LEU A 13 13.02 -13.46 2.71
C LEU A 13 14.02 -13.72 1.58
N GLN A 14 14.00 -12.86 0.56
CA GLN A 14 14.97 -12.86 -0.52
C GLN A 14 15.82 -11.58 -0.47
N PRO A 15 17.13 -11.65 -0.77
CA PRO A 15 18.02 -10.48 -0.80
C PRO A 15 17.57 -9.44 -1.84
N LYS A 16 17.03 -9.92 -2.97
CA LYS A 16 16.48 -9.09 -4.05
C LYS A 16 15.46 -9.89 -4.87
N PHE A 17 14.54 -9.17 -5.50
CA PHE A 17 13.62 -9.77 -6.46
C PHE A 17 14.37 -10.35 -7.66
N SER A 18 13.92 -11.52 -8.13
CA SER A 18 14.41 -12.16 -9.35
C SER A 18 13.25 -12.86 -10.05
N ALA A 19 12.88 -12.34 -11.23
CA ALA A 19 11.80 -12.90 -12.02
C ALA A 19 12.05 -14.36 -12.42
N SER A 20 13.28 -14.71 -12.77
CA SER A 20 13.66 -16.09 -13.17
C SER A 20 13.59 -17.11 -12.04
N ARG A 21 13.72 -16.67 -10.78
CA ARG A 21 13.64 -17.54 -9.59
C ARG A 21 12.28 -17.53 -8.92
N PHE A 22 11.39 -16.62 -9.34
CA PHE A 22 10.12 -16.37 -8.66
C PHE A 22 9.30 -17.65 -8.48
N TRP A 23 8.93 -18.29 -9.58
CA TRP A 23 8.11 -19.49 -9.52
C TRP A 23 8.81 -20.68 -8.84
N GLY A 24 10.11 -20.85 -9.08
CA GLY A 24 10.89 -21.91 -8.41
C GLY A 24 10.86 -21.81 -6.89
N LEU A 25 10.98 -20.58 -6.34
CA LEU A 25 10.90 -20.37 -4.90
C LEU A 25 9.46 -20.49 -4.39
N SER A 26 8.50 -19.97 -5.14
CA SER A 26 7.08 -20.03 -4.81
C SER A 26 6.60 -21.46 -4.64
N LEU A 27 6.97 -22.34 -5.57
CA LEU A 27 6.63 -23.75 -5.53
C LEU A 27 7.40 -24.50 -4.44
N LYS A 28 8.71 -24.25 -4.33
CA LYS A 28 9.57 -24.91 -3.33
C LYS A 28 9.04 -24.73 -1.91
N TYR A 29 8.53 -23.54 -1.58
CA TYR A 29 8.05 -23.21 -0.24
C TYR A 29 6.53 -23.21 -0.13
N ALA A 30 5.81 -23.62 -1.17
CA ALA A 30 4.34 -23.58 -1.23
C ALA A 30 3.76 -22.27 -0.71
N LEU A 31 4.26 -21.14 -1.23
CA LEU A 31 3.89 -19.81 -0.74
C LEU A 31 2.40 -19.55 -0.97
N THR A 32 1.72 -19.05 0.06
CA THR A 32 0.27 -18.81 0.04
C THR A 32 -0.09 -17.34 -0.04
N TRP A 33 0.84 -16.46 0.29
CA TRP A 33 0.65 -15.02 0.33
C TRP A 33 1.89 -14.27 -0.18
N LEU A 34 1.68 -13.15 -0.84
CA LEU A 34 2.74 -12.33 -1.42
C LEU A 34 2.40 -10.84 -1.31
N SER A 35 3.38 -10.03 -0.90
CA SER A 35 3.40 -8.59 -1.18
C SER A 35 4.24 -8.35 -2.42
N ILE A 36 3.67 -7.76 -3.46
CA ILE A 36 4.35 -7.55 -4.73
C ILE A 36 4.13 -6.12 -5.22
N ILE A 37 5.18 -5.52 -5.76
CA ILE A 37 5.11 -4.19 -6.38
C ILE A 37 4.84 -4.30 -7.89
N PRO A 38 4.28 -3.25 -8.53
CA PRO A 38 3.93 -3.29 -9.94
C PRO A 38 5.08 -3.69 -10.88
N PHE A 39 6.29 -3.25 -10.59
CA PHE A 39 7.48 -3.66 -11.35
C PHE A 39 7.69 -5.18 -11.35
N ALA A 40 7.59 -5.79 -10.17
CA ALA A 40 7.82 -7.23 -10.03
C ALA A 40 6.69 -8.06 -10.69
N SER A 41 5.42 -7.63 -10.54
CA SER A 41 4.29 -8.32 -11.20
C SER A 41 4.39 -8.23 -12.73
N LYS A 42 4.79 -7.09 -13.28
CA LYS A 42 5.06 -6.94 -14.72
C LYS A 42 6.18 -7.86 -15.21
N ALA A 43 7.25 -8.01 -14.42
CA ALA A 43 8.42 -8.83 -14.81
C ALA A 43 8.12 -10.32 -14.92
N ILE A 44 7.05 -10.81 -14.26
CA ILE A 44 6.61 -12.21 -14.33
C ILE A 44 5.37 -12.43 -15.19
N LEU A 45 4.75 -11.36 -15.70
CA LEU A 45 3.49 -11.41 -16.43
C LEU A 45 3.52 -12.32 -17.67
N ASN A 46 4.65 -12.35 -18.37
CA ASN A 46 4.84 -13.14 -19.60
C ASN A 46 5.42 -14.55 -19.32
N GLN A 47 5.61 -14.93 -18.06
CA GLN A 47 6.05 -16.27 -17.73
C GLN A 47 4.86 -17.25 -17.69
N PRO A 48 5.06 -18.52 -18.05
CA PRO A 48 4.05 -19.54 -17.79
C PRO A 48 3.70 -19.58 -16.30
N VAL A 49 2.40 -19.51 -16.00
CA VAL A 49 1.91 -19.60 -14.62
C VAL A 49 1.77 -21.08 -14.26
N PRO A 50 2.60 -21.60 -13.34
CA PRO A 50 2.48 -22.99 -12.89
C PRO A 50 1.25 -23.16 -11.98
N ASP A 51 0.89 -24.38 -11.69
CA ASP A 51 -0.01 -24.67 -10.57
C ASP A 51 0.70 -24.33 -9.25
N HIS A 52 0.07 -23.50 -8.42
CA HIS A 52 0.71 -22.89 -7.25
C HIS A 52 -0.24 -22.78 -6.05
N SER A 53 0.32 -22.52 -4.87
CA SER A 53 -0.43 -22.43 -3.60
C SER A 53 -0.86 -21.01 -3.21
N TYR A 54 -0.54 -19.98 -4.02
CA TYR A 54 -0.94 -18.62 -3.69
C TYR A 54 -2.46 -18.48 -3.62
N ARG A 55 -2.92 -17.80 -2.60
CA ARG A 55 -4.32 -17.41 -2.40
C ARG A 55 -4.52 -15.91 -2.58
N VAL A 56 -3.58 -15.12 -2.03
CA VAL A 56 -3.70 -13.66 -1.94
C VAL A 56 -2.39 -12.99 -2.32
N TRP A 57 -2.49 -11.97 -3.16
CA TRP A 57 -1.41 -11.03 -3.47
C TRP A 57 -1.82 -9.62 -3.05
N GLY A 58 -0.95 -8.93 -2.29
CA GLY A 58 -1.13 -7.54 -1.93
C GLY A 58 -0.35 -6.63 -2.87
N LEU A 59 -1.03 -5.63 -3.44
CA LEU A 59 -0.50 -4.60 -4.32
C LEU A 59 -0.88 -3.20 -3.84
N GLY A 60 -0.30 -2.16 -4.45
CA GLY A 60 -0.72 -0.77 -4.21
C GLY A 60 -2.16 -0.44 -4.64
N ALA A 61 -2.76 -1.29 -5.47
CA ALA A 61 -4.17 -1.19 -5.85
C ALA A 61 -4.71 -2.55 -6.29
N GLN A 62 -6.01 -2.73 -6.16
CA GLN A 62 -6.73 -3.89 -6.71
C GLN A 62 -6.53 -3.96 -8.23
N ALA A 63 -6.23 -5.14 -8.76
CA ALA A 63 -5.92 -5.38 -10.17
C ALA A 63 -6.59 -6.66 -10.66
N GLU A 64 -7.80 -6.51 -11.18
CA GLU A 64 -8.63 -7.63 -11.65
C GLU A 64 -7.94 -8.45 -12.75
N SER A 65 -7.24 -7.80 -13.66
CA SER A 65 -6.49 -8.48 -14.73
C SER A 65 -5.39 -9.38 -14.18
N LEU A 66 -4.66 -8.94 -13.14
CA LEU A 66 -3.65 -9.75 -12.47
C LEU A 66 -4.28 -10.89 -11.66
N ALA A 67 -5.38 -10.60 -10.96
CA ALA A 67 -6.13 -11.61 -10.22
C ALA A 67 -6.56 -12.77 -11.13
N LYS A 68 -7.12 -12.44 -12.28
CA LYS A 68 -7.54 -13.43 -13.29
C LYS A 68 -6.35 -14.19 -13.91
N HIS A 69 -5.28 -13.46 -14.27
CA HIS A 69 -4.10 -14.06 -14.91
C HIS A 69 -3.38 -15.05 -13.99
N PHE A 70 -3.14 -14.65 -12.74
CA PHE A 70 -2.41 -15.46 -11.76
C PHE A 70 -3.33 -16.35 -10.89
N LYS A 71 -4.66 -16.30 -11.08
CA LYS A 71 -5.64 -17.09 -10.30
C LYS A 71 -5.52 -16.88 -8.79
N VAL A 72 -5.41 -15.62 -8.36
CA VAL A 72 -5.27 -15.22 -6.96
C VAL A 72 -6.25 -14.11 -6.61
N THR A 73 -6.57 -13.95 -5.33
CA THR A 73 -7.22 -12.71 -4.87
C THR A 73 -6.15 -11.60 -4.82
N VAL A 74 -6.40 -10.48 -5.49
CA VAL A 74 -5.54 -9.30 -5.39
C VAL A 74 -6.15 -8.30 -4.44
N LEU A 75 -5.40 -7.86 -3.45
CA LEU A 75 -5.80 -6.83 -2.50
C LEU A 75 -5.06 -5.54 -2.80
N GLY A 76 -5.81 -4.44 -2.89
CA GLY A 76 -5.25 -3.11 -2.82
C GLY A 76 -4.88 -2.76 -1.39
N TRP A 77 -3.82 -2.00 -1.21
CA TRP A 77 -3.47 -1.37 0.05
C TRP A 77 -2.60 -0.13 -0.15
N TRP A 78 -2.61 0.71 0.86
CA TRP A 78 -1.72 1.84 0.95
C TRP A 78 -1.16 1.95 2.37
N GLY A 79 0.09 2.27 2.46
CA GLY A 79 0.80 2.58 3.69
C GLY A 79 2.19 3.09 3.37
N MET A 80 2.82 3.67 4.36
CA MET A 80 4.17 4.20 4.28
C MET A 80 4.90 3.90 5.59
N THR A 81 6.18 4.21 5.67
CA THR A 81 6.98 3.94 6.88
C THR A 81 6.39 4.62 8.10
N GLU A 82 5.83 5.80 7.91
CA GLU A 82 5.24 6.64 8.95
C GLU A 82 3.93 6.09 9.50
N THR A 83 3.20 5.26 8.75
CA THR A 83 1.94 4.65 9.21
C THR A 83 2.13 3.31 9.94
N LEU A 84 3.35 2.78 10.05
CA LEU A 84 3.69 1.51 10.69
C LEU A 84 2.93 0.28 10.19
N THR A 85 1.66 0.43 9.84
CA THR A 85 0.77 -0.57 9.24
C THR A 85 0.16 -0.04 7.94
N GLN A 86 -0.72 -0.80 7.31
CA GLN A 86 -1.47 -0.31 6.15
C GLN A 86 -2.59 0.62 6.63
N GLY A 87 -2.52 1.91 6.27
CA GLY A 87 -3.57 2.89 6.62
C GLY A 87 -4.84 2.73 5.79
N ILE A 88 -4.71 2.14 4.59
CA ILE A 88 -5.82 1.81 3.71
C ILE A 88 -5.62 0.38 3.24
N ILE A 89 -6.66 -0.44 3.29
CA ILE A 89 -6.58 -1.86 2.96
C ILE A 89 -7.88 -2.39 2.38
N SER A 90 -7.78 -3.31 1.43
CA SER A 90 -8.93 -4.08 0.93
C SER A 90 -9.23 -5.26 1.84
N ASP A 91 -10.49 -5.66 1.86
CA ASP A 91 -10.97 -6.89 2.48
C ASP A 91 -10.70 -8.11 1.56
N CYS A 92 -10.34 -9.26 2.14
CA CYS A 92 -10.07 -10.48 1.37
C CYS A 92 -11.32 -11.05 0.69
N ASP A 93 -12.48 -10.91 1.34
CA ASP A 93 -13.75 -11.42 0.84
C ASP A 93 -14.42 -10.40 -0.10
N GLN A 94 -14.07 -9.11 0.05
CA GLN A 94 -14.57 -8.02 -0.77
C GLN A 94 -13.42 -7.11 -1.20
N PRO A 95 -12.58 -7.53 -2.17
CA PRO A 95 -11.35 -6.80 -2.53
C PRO A 95 -11.58 -5.38 -3.06
N GLY A 96 -12.83 -5.02 -3.36
CA GLY A 96 -13.20 -3.71 -3.84
C GLY A 96 -13.04 -3.52 -5.36
N PRO A 97 -13.37 -2.34 -5.86
CA PRO A 97 -13.31 -2.03 -7.29
C PRO A 97 -11.88 -2.03 -7.82
N ASN A 98 -11.74 -2.35 -9.10
CA ASN A 98 -10.46 -2.30 -9.80
C ASN A 98 -9.81 -0.92 -9.70
N GLY A 99 -8.53 -0.87 -9.36
CA GLY A 99 -7.76 0.35 -9.14
C GLY A 99 -7.89 0.96 -7.74
N SER A 100 -8.77 0.45 -6.86
CA SER A 100 -8.87 0.93 -5.48
C SER A 100 -7.74 0.40 -4.60
N MET A 101 -7.32 1.21 -3.64
CA MET A 101 -6.42 0.80 -2.58
C MET A 101 -7.15 0.09 -1.42
N GLY A 102 -8.48 0.14 -1.41
CA GLY A 102 -9.31 -0.33 -0.31
C GLY A 102 -9.99 0.80 0.44
N ARG A 103 -10.32 0.56 1.69
CA ARG A 103 -10.95 1.51 2.64
C ARG A 103 -9.99 1.82 3.78
N VAL A 104 -10.25 2.90 4.51
CA VAL A 104 -9.47 3.25 5.69
C VAL A 104 -9.49 2.10 6.71
N ALA A 105 -8.33 1.77 7.25
CA ALA A 105 -8.21 0.78 8.30
C ALA A 105 -8.76 1.34 9.64
N PRO A 106 -9.36 0.51 10.50
CA PRO A 106 -10.14 0.96 11.66
C PRO A 106 -9.32 1.72 12.70
N GLU A 107 -8.00 1.60 12.71
CA GLU A 107 -7.09 2.31 13.60
C GLU A 107 -6.72 3.72 13.14
N TYR A 108 -7.27 4.19 12.02
CA TYR A 108 -6.96 5.50 11.44
C TYR A 108 -8.22 6.30 11.10
N ASP A 109 -8.10 7.62 11.19
CA ASP A 109 -8.99 8.57 10.54
C ASP A 109 -8.30 9.15 9.30
N ILE A 110 -9.06 9.59 8.30
CA ILE A 110 -8.53 10.24 7.12
C ILE A 110 -9.26 11.55 6.81
N GLU A 111 -8.54 12.49 6.24
CA GLU A 111 -9.06 13.65 5.56
C GLU A 111 -8.37 13.79 4.19
N ILE A 112 -9.11 14.21 3.19
CA ILE A 112 -8.58 14.58 1.89
C ILE A 112 -8.70 16.08 1.78
N ARG A 113 -7.57 16.79 1.67
CA ARG A 113 -7.53 18.26 1.69
C ARG A 113 -6.96 18.80 0.38
N HIS A 114 -7.55 19.90 -0.11
CA HIS A 114 -6.94 20.71 -1.15
C HIS A 114 -5.78 21.56 -0.60
N GLU A 115 -4.95 22.10 -1.47
CA GLU A 115 -3.81 22.97 -1.12
C GLU A 115 -4.24 24.16 -0.24
N GLU A 116 -5.46 24.66 -0.43
CA GLU A 116 -6.07 25.76 0.36
C GLU A 116 -6.56 25.31 1.75
N GLY A 117 -6.35 24.03 2.13
CA GLY A 117 -6.80 23.47 3.41
C GLY A 117 -8.29 23.07 3.46
N ARG A 118 -9.06 23.30 2.41
CA ARG A 118 -10.46 22.87 2.30
C ARG A 118 -10.55 21.35 2.17
N LEU A 119 -11.53 20.74 2.86
CA LEU A 119 -11.84 19.32 2.64
C LEU A 119 -12.34 19.07 1.22
N ALA A 120 -11.84 18.02 0.61
CA ALA A 120 -12.28 17.55 -0.69
C ALA A 120 -13.69 16.94 -0.59
N ARG A 121 -14.52 17.16 -1.61
CA ARG A 121 -15.81 16.47 -1.76
C ARG A 121 -15.58 15.05 -2.30
N LEU A 122 -16.62 14.24 -2.23
CA LEU A 122 -16.60 12.90 -2.83
C LEU A 122 -16.20 12.96 -4.31
N GLY A 123 -15.22 12.14 -4.69
CA GLY A 123 -14.67 12.08 -6.04
C GLY A 123 -13.61 13.14 -6.37
N GLU A 124 -13.50 14.23 -5.60
CA GLU A 124 -12.44 15.23 -5.77
C GLU A 124 -11.08 14.68 -5.33
N ARG A 125 -10.03 15.14 -5.99
CA ARG A 125 -8.64 14.84 -5.62
C ARG A 125 -8.16 15.82 -4.55
N GLY A 126 -7.31 15.34 -3.65
CA GLY A 126 -6.63 16.16 -2.67
C GLY A 126 -5.55 15.37 -1.96
N VAL A 127 -4.77 16.03 -1.14
CA VAL A 127 -3.70 15.43 -0.36
C VAL A 127 -4.32 14.62 0.78
N LEU A 128 -3.90 13.36 0.89
CA LEU A 128 -4.30 12.49 1.99
C LEU A 128 -3.63 12.95 3.29
N HIS A 129 -4.46 13.25 4.27
CA HIS A 129 -4.05 13.42 5.66
C HIS A 129 -4.58 12.25 6.46
N ILE A 130 -3.74 11.69 7.31
CA ILE A 130 -4.08 10.53 8.13
C ILE A 130 -3.81 10.84 9.61
N ARG A 131 -4.70 10.39 10.48
CA ARG A 131 -4.56 10.54 11.92
C ARG A 131 -4.68 9.16 12.59
N GLY A 132 -3.84 8.93 13.58
CA GLY A 132 -3.80 7.73 14.40
C GLY A 132 -3.12 8.02 15.73
N VAL A 133 -2.77 6.98 16.45
CA VAL A 133 -2.05 7.12 17.73
C VAL A 133 -0.55 7.23 17.47
N ARG A 134 0.00 8.42 17.66
CA ARG A 134 1.42 8.73 17.47
C ARG A 134 2.31 7.85 18.35
N GLY A 135 3.29 7.18 17.77
CA GLY A 135 4.15 6.19 18.41
C GLY A 135 3.54 4.79 18.54
N VAL A 136 2.30 4.56 18.06
CA VAL A 136 1.60 3.26 18.08
C VAL A 136 1.15 2.86 16.68
N THR A 137 0.29 3.62 16.01
CA THR A 137 -0.15 3.39 14.64
C THR A 137 0.52 4.33 13.66
N LEU A 138 0.87 5.55 14.09
CA LEU A 138 1.74 6.47 13.38
C LEU A 138 3.12 6.51 14.05
N PHE A 139 4.15 6.83 13.26
CA PHE A 139 5.50 7.03 13.80
C PHE A 139 5.51 8.13 14.88
N LYS A 140 6.50 8.06 15.75
CA LYS A 140 6.62 9.04 16.83
C LYS A 140 7.16 10.37 16.30
N GLU A 141 8.27 10.32 15.60
CA GLU A 141 8.98 11.48 15.09
C GLU A 141 10.09 11.08 14.11
N TYR A 142 10.54 11.98 13.27
CA TYR A 142 11.80 11.87 12.56
C TYR A 142 12.93 12.17 13.53
N TYR A 143 13.83 11.21 13.69
CA TYR A 143 14.89 11.28 14.69
C TYR A 143 15.78 12.50 14.49
N ARG A 144 15.86 13.36 15.51
CA ARG A 144 16.68 14.60 15.54
C ARG A 144 16.41 15.57 14.37
N ASN A 145 15.21 15.56 13.81
CA ASN A 145 14.81 16.46 12.73
C ASN A 145 13.58 17.28 13.14
N ILE A 146 13.84 18.35 13.91
CA ILE A 146 12.77 19.19 14.50
C ILE A 146 11.91 19.81 13.39
N GLU A 147 12.54 20.38 12.36
CA GLU A 147 11.84 21.04 11.25
C GLU A 147 10.88 20.09 10.52
N ALA A 148 11.36 18.89 10.16
CA ALA A 148 10.52 17.90 9.52
C ALA A 148 9.35 17.42 10.43
N ASN A 149 9.57 17.38 11.73
CA ASN A 149 8.54 17.01 12.69
C ASN A 149 7.44 18.08 12.83
N GLU A 150 7.82 19.35 12.84
CA GLU A 150 6.88 20.47 12.85
C GLU A 150 6.05 20.56 11.58
N GLN A 151 6.62 20.20 10.43
CA GLN A 151 5.94 20.19 9.14
C GLN A 151 5.08 18.93 8.92
N ALA A 152 5.41 17.81 9.58
CA ALA A 152 4.75 16.54 9.35
C ALA A 152 3.33 16.46 9.91
N PHE A 153 3.09 17.09 11.05
CA PHE A 153 1.81 17.03 11.76
C PHE A 153 1.25 18.44 11.94
N ASP A 154 -0.05 18.59 11.71
CA ASP A 154 -0.75 19.80 12.11
C ASP A 154 -1.10 19.81 13.62
N ASP A 155 -1.63 20.94 14.12
CA ASP A 155 -1.99 21.12 15.53
C ASP A 155 -3.07 20.14 16.04
N ASN A 156 -3.82 19.50 15.12
CA ASN A 156 -4.85 18.51 15.43
C ASN A 156 -4.33 17.06 15.29
N GLY A 157 -3.04 16.88 15.04
CA GLY A 157 -2.38 15.59 14.94
C GLY A 157 -2.60 14.87 13.60
N TRP A 158 -3.02 15.57 12.55
CA TRP A 158 -3.08 15.04 11.21
C TRP A 158 -1.69 15.00 10.58
N PHE A 159 -1.30 13.85 10.10
CA PHE A 159 -0.06 13.67 9.34
C PHE A 159 -0.33 13.91 7.85
N ASN A 160 0.42 14.83 7.25
CA ASN A 160 0.39 15.08 5.81
C ASN A 160 1.24 14.03 5.09
N THR A 161 0.59 13.17 4.31
CA THR A 161 1.28 12.08 3.61
C THR A 161 1.98 12.51 2.32
N GLY A 162 1.58 13.64 1.73
CA GLY A 162 1.99 14.10 0.41
C GLY A 162 1.45 13.25 -0.74
N ASP A 163 0.62 12.25 -0.48
CA ASP A 163 0.00 11.43 -1.52
C ASP A 163 -1.37 12.01 -1.92
N ILE A 164 -1.59 12.19 -3.22
CA ILE A 164 -2.86 12.69 -3.76
C ILE A 164 -3.79 11.51 -4.04
N VAL A 165 -4.97 11.56 -3.43
CA VAL A 165 -5.98 10.51 -3.53
C VAL A 165 -7.37 11.10 -3.83
N ARG A 166 -8.32 10.25 -4.14
CA ARG A 166 -9.75 10.53 -4.12
C ARG A 166 -10.49 9.40 -3.43
N ILE A 167 -11.68 9.69 -2.88
CA ILE A 167 -12.58 8.72 -2.27
C ILE A 167 -13.90 8.68 -3.04
N ASP A 168 -14.48 7.48 -3.23
CA ASP A 168 -15.80 7.32 -3.82
C ASP A 168 -16.92 7.22 -2.77
N GLU A 169 -18.17 7.16 -3.24
CA GLU A 169 -19.37 7.08 -2.38
C GLU A 169 -19.41 5.81 -1.51
N ALA A 170 -18.75 4.74 -1.93
CA ALA A 170 -18.65 3.49 -1.19
C ALA A 170 -17.47 3.49 -0.19
N GLY A 171 -16.71 4.59 -0.11
CA GLY A 171 -15.57 4.75 0.79
C GLY A 171 -14.27 4.11 0.30
N TYR A 172 -14.19 3.70 -0.97
CA TYR A 172 -12.95 3.23 -1.54
C TYR A 172 -12.04 4.38 -1.97
N LEU A 173 -10.76 4.26 -1.64
CA LEU A 173 -9.74 5.23 -2.00
C LEU A 173 -8.95 4.80 -3.23
N TYR A 174 -8.57 5.79 -4.02
CA TYR A 174 -7.81 5.61 -5.26
C TYR A 174 -6.63 6.57 -5.25
N PHE A 175 -5.44 6.02 -5.46
CA PHE A 175 -4.23 6.80 -5.63
C PHE A 175 -4.27 7.55 -6.97
N SER A 176 -3.89 8.80 -6.94
CA SER A 176 -3.85 9.64 -8.14
C SER A 176 -2.42 10.04 -8.50
N ASP A 177 -1.65 10.59 -7.53
CA ASP A 177 -0.30 11.08 -7.75
C ASP A 177 0.39 11.39 -6.40
N ARG A 178 1.61 11.90 -6.46
CA ARG A 178 2.29 12.55 -5.33
C ARG A 178 2.40 14.04 -5.55
N ASP A 179 2.23 14.80 -4.47
CA ASP A 179 2.33 16.26 -4.44
C ASP A 179 3.74 16.76 -4.84
N LYS A 180 4.77 15.97 -4.57
CA LYS A 180 6.15 16.26 -5.00
C LYS A 180 6.56 15.26 -6.06
N ASP A 181 6.95 15.76 -7.24
CA ASP A 181 7.53 14.99 -8.34
C ASP A 181 8.80 14.26 -7.90
N MET A 182 8.64 13.05 -7.37
CA MET A 182 9.75 12.14 -7.18
C MET A 182 9.77 11.11 -8.29
N LEU A 183 10.79 11.17 -9.13
CA LEU A 183 11.03 10.14 -10.13
C LEU A 183 11.27 8.79 -9.46
N LYS A 184 10.45 7.80 -9.79
CA LYS A 184 10.65 6.41 -9.34
C LYS A 184 11.43 5.63 -10.40
N VAL A 185 12.65 5.26 -10.08
CA VAL A 185 13.46 4.35 -10.91
C VAL A 185 13.54 3.01 -10.20
N GLY A 186 12.98 1.95 -10.81
CA GLY A 186 13.01 0.59 -10.25
C GLY A 186 12.30 0.39 -8.91
N ALA A 187 11.28 1.21 -8.60
CA ALA A 187 10.54 1.29 -7.33
C ALA A 187 11.30 1.98 -6.17
N GLU A 188 12.43 2.60 -6.44
CA GLU A 188 13.13 3.48 -5.50
C GLU A 188 12.83 4.95 -5.83
N ASN A 189 12.67 5.76 -4.79
CA ASN A 189 12.48 7.20 -4.94
C ASN A 189 13.83 7.85 -5.25
N VAL A 190 13.93 8.54 -6.35
CA VAL A 190 15.10 9.34 -6.73
C VAL A 190 14.69 10.81 -6.70
N ALA A 191 15.37 11.59 -5.85
CA ALA A 191 15.17 13.03 -5.74
C ALA A 191 15.90 13.78 -6.86
#